data_1c97becdaca7e7d535be7d0ead855863
#
_entry.id   1c97becdaca7e7d535be7d0ead855863
#
_cell.length_a   1.000
_cell.length_b   1.000
_cell.length_c   1.000
_cell.angle_alpha   90.00
_cell.angle_beta   90.00
_cell.angle_gamma   90.00
#
_symmetry.space_group_name_H-M   'P 1'
#
loop_
_entity.id
_entity.type
_entity.pdbx_description
1 polymer ?
#
loop_
_entity_poly.entity_id
_entity_poly.type
_entity_poly.pdbx_seq_one_letter_code
_entity_poly.pdbx_strand_id
1 'polypeptide(L)'
;MIQAGDLVIDRERFLVTAHGRPVRLTFLEFNALWAIAEQDGRVIPYERLAEELWGDTTPDARRRLAVIVSRIRAKLGDQADVIDTVTRVGYRLAPSLAA
;
A
#
# COMPACT_ATOMS: atom_id res chain seq x y z
N MET A 1 6.93 -11.34 5.41
CA MET A 1 6.91 -11.26 3.93
C MET A 1 5.50 -11.50 3.41
N ILE A 2 5.06 -10.66 2.49
CA ILE A 2 3.73 -10.78 1.90
C ILE A 2 3.87 -10.90 0.40
N GLN A 3 3.12 -11.83 -0.19
CA GLN A 3 3.06 -11.98 -1.63
C GLN A 3 1.65 -11.66 -2.14
N ALA A 4 1.55 -10.83 -3.15
CA ALA A 4 0.30 -10.45 -3.79
C ALA A 4 0.49 -10.49 -5.30
N GLY A 5 0.01 -11.56 -5.95
CA GLY A 5 0.31 -11.81 -7.36
C GLY A 5 1.82 -11.96 -7.56
N ASP A 6 2.38 -11.16 -8.47
CA ASP A 6 3.83 -11.13 -8.73
C ASP A 6 4.58 -10.11 -7.88
N LEU A 7 3.89 -9.53 -6.90
CA LEU A 7 4.48 -8.56 -5.97
C LEU A 7 4.88 -9.27 -4.69
N VAL A 8 6.12 -9.04 -4.24
CA VAL A 8 6.62 -9.56 -2.97
C VAL A 8 7.06 -8.37 -2.13
N ILE A 9 6.58 -8.32 -0.89
CA ILE A 9 6.87 -7.24 0.05
C ILE A 9 7.60 -7.84 1.24
N ASP A 10 8.86 -7.47 1.43
CA ASP A 10 9.73 -7.99 2.50
C ASP A 10 10.02 -6.87 3.50
N ARG A 11 9.36 -6.91 4.66
CA ARG A 11 9.52 -5.87 5.67
C ARG A 11 10.91 -5.88 6.31
N GLU A 12 11.46 -7.06 6.54
CA GLU A 12 12.78 -7.13 7.20
C GLU A 12 13.87 -6.48 6.37
N ARG A 13 13.75 -6.57 5.04
CA ARG A 13 14.73 -5.98 4.13
C ARG A 13 14.28 -4.65 3.53
N PHE A 14 13.08 -4.18 3.86
CA PHE A 14 12.47 -3.02 3.22
C PHE A 14 12.56 -3.11 1.70
N LEU A 15 12.23 -4.28 1.18
CA LEU A 15 12.38 -4.59 -0.22
C LEU A 15 11.04 -4.97 -0.84
N VAL A 16 10.75 -4.39 -2.00
CA VAL A 16 9.59 -4.76 -2.81
C VAL A 16 10.10 -5.21 -4.15
N THR A 17 9.61 -6.35 -4.63
CA THR A 17 9.90 -6.81 -5.99
C THR A 17 8.61 -7.02 -6.75
N ALA A 18 8.63 -6.67 -8.03
CA ALA A 18 7.53 -6.91 -8.96
C ALA A 18 8.10 -7.70 -10.13
N HIS A 19 7.54 -8.89 -10.41
CA HIS A 19 8.08 -9.81 -11.41
C HIS A 19 9.57 -10.10 -11.19
N GLY A 20 9.98 -10.21 -9.93
CA GLY A 20 11.36 -10.49 -9.56
C GLY A 20 12.31 -9.29 -9.63
N ARG A 21 11.82 -8.12 -10.01
CA ARG A 21 12.64 -6.90 -10.11
C ARG A 21 12.38 -5.97 -8.95
N PRO A 22 13.44 -5.37 -8.34
CA PRO A 22 13.25 -4.43 -7.25
C PRO A 22 12.45 -3.21 -7.66
N VAL A 23 11.56 -2.77 -6.79
CA VAL A 23 10.83 -1.51 -6.93
C VAL A 23 11.30 -0.60 -5.81
N ARG A 24 11.80 0.58 -6.14
CA ARG A 24 12.33 1.52 -5.15
C ARG A 24 11.23 2.40 -4.60
N LEU A 25 10.85 2.16 -3.35
CA LEU A 25 9.91 2.99 -2.62
C LEU A 25 10.63 3.79 -1.55
N THR A 26 10.09 4.96 -1.24
CA THR A 26 10.54 5.70 -0.06
C THR A 26 10.11 4.94 1.18
N PHE A 27 10.68 5.31 2.33
CA PHE A 27 10.30 4.72 3.62
C PHE A 27 8.79 4.84 3.86
N LEU A 28 8.22 6.02 3.61
CA LEU A 28 6.81 6.26 3.82
C LEU A 28 5.92 5.47 2.85
N GLU A 29 6.33 5.40 1.59
CA GLU A 29 5.62 4.59 0.60
C GLU A 29 5.64 3.11 0.95
N PHE A 30 6.80 2.62 1.38
CA PHE A 30 6.91 1.22 1.81
C PHE A 30 5.99 0.94 2.99
N ASN A 31 6.01 1.80 4.00
CA ASN A 31 5.15 1.60 5.18
C ASN A 31 3.67 1.65 4.83
N ALA A 32 3.27 2.52 3.91
CA ALA A 32 1.88 2.57 3.45
C ALA A 32 1.49 1.27 2.74
N LEU A 33 2.33 0.79 1.83
CA LEU A 33 2.06 -0.46 1.12
C LEU A 33 1.99 -1.64 2.08
N TRP A 34 2.93 -1.71 3.02
CA TRP A 34 2.93 -2.78 4.02
C TRP A 34 1.66 -2.76 4.88
N ALA A 35 1.25 -1.58 5.36
CA ALA A 35 0.07 -1.45 6.21
C ALA A 35 -1.20 -1.89 5.47
N ILE A 36 -1.29 -1.61 4.18
CA ILE A 36 -2.40 -2.07 3.35
C ILE A 36 -2.34 -3.58 3.16
N ALA A 37 -1.16 -4.09 2.86
CA ALA A 37 -0.97 -5.51 2.52
C ALA A 37 -1.17 -6.44 3.71
N GLU A 38 -0.78 -6.02 4.91
CA GLU A 38 -0.92 -6.87 6.10
C GLU A 38 -2.36 -7.08 6.55
N GLN A 39 -3.31 -6.32 6.00
CA GLN A 39 -4.74 -6.52 6.29
C GLN A 39 -5.32 -7.73 5.55
N ASP A 40 -4.55 -8.35 4.68
CA ASP A 40 -4.93 -9.59 3.96
C ASP A 40 -6.24 -9.43 3.20
N GLY A 41 -6.36 -8.37 2.42
CA GLY A 41 -7.54 -8.09 1.60
C GLY A 41 -8.63 -7.30 2.31
N ARG A 42 -8.54 -7.14 3.62
CA ARG A 42 -9.49 -6.29 4.35
C ARG A 42 -9.15 -4.83 4.13
N VAL A 43 -10.16 -3.98 4.21
CA VAL A 43 -9.97 -2.54 4.03
C VAL A 43 -9.34 -1.94 5.28
N ILE A 44 -8.29 -1.15 5.09
CA ILE A 44 -7.78 -0.29 6.16
C ILE A 44 -8.38 1.10 5.97
N PRO A 45 -9.15 1.60 6.95
CA PRO A 45 -9.75 2.93 6.84
C PRO A 45 -8.69 4.03 6.73
N TYR A 46 -9.04 5.14 6.07
CA TYR A 46 -8.10 6.26 5.89
C TYR A 46 -7.50 6.73 7.21
N GLU A 47 -8.33 6.92 8.23
CA GLU A 47 -7.88 7.43 9.53
C GLU A 47 -6.87 6.48 10.17
N ARG A 48 -7.12 5.20 10.08
CA ARG A 48 -6.22 4.20 10.66
C ARG A 48 -4.90 4.15 9.93
N LEU A 49 -4.93 4.20 8.60
CA LEU A 49 -3.70 4.23 7.82
C LEU A 49 -2.90 5.49 8.13
N ALA A 50 -3.56 6.63 8.25
CA ALA A 50 -2.90 7.88 8.63
C ALA A 50 -2.25 7.79 10.00
N GLU A 51 -2.92 7.18 10.98
CA GLU A 51 -2.36 6.97 12.31
C GLU A 51 -1.10 6.10 12.26
N GLU A 52 -1.12 5.05 11.48
CA GLU A 52 0.04 4.18 11.35
C GLU A 52 1.23 4.87 10.70
N LEU A 53 0.97 5.79 9.76
CA LEU A 53 2.04 6.47 9.04
C LEU A 53 2.56 7.71 9.76
N TRP A 54 1.68 8.46 10.42
CA TRP A 54 2.04 9.75 11.01
C TRP A 54 1.77 9.88 12.50
N GLY A 55 1.16 8.88 13.12
CA GLY A 55 0.86 8.88 14.54
C GLY A 55 -0.43 9.60 14.93
N ASP A 56 -1.03 10.36 14.03
CA ASP A 56 -2.32 11.00 14.26
C ASP A 56 -3.07 11.22 12.96
N THR A 57 -4.34 11.61 13.06
CA THR A 57 -5.18 11.91 11.91
C THR A 57 -5.27 13.42 11.75
N THR A 58 -4.89 13.90 10.56
CA THR A 58 -5.00 15.32 10.20
C THR A 58 -6.19 15.53 9.26
N PRO A 59 -6.72 16.77 9.16
CA PRO A 59 -7.78 17.05 8.19
C PRO A 59 -7.41 16.73 6.74
N ASP A 60 -6.11 16.76 6.42
CA ASP A 60 -5.61 16.50 5.07
C ASP A 60 -5.20 15.04 4.85
N ALA A 61 -5.50 14.15 5.80
CA ALA A 61 -5.03 12.76 5.76
C ALA A 61 -5.38 12.06 4.45
N ARG A 62 -6.63 12.17 4.00
CA ARG A 62 -7.05 11.52 2.76
C ARG A 62 -6.29 12.03 1.54
N ARG A 63 -6.06 13.33 1.47
CA ARG A 63 -5.30 13.93 0.37
C ARG A 63 -3.86 13.46 0.38
N ARG A 64 -3.23 13.46 1.55
CA ARG A 64 -1.84 13.01 1.70
C ARG A 64 -1.71 11.54 1.35
N LEU A 65 -2.66 10.71 1.79
CA LEU A 65 -2.68 9.30 1.45
C LEU A 65 -2.85 9.08 -0.05
N ALA A 66 -3.73 9.83 -0.69
CA ALA A 66 -3.94 9.73 -2.12
C ALA A 66 -2.66 10.03 -2.91
N VAL A 67 -1.88 11.01 -2.48
CA VAL A 67 -0.59 11.33 -3.10
C VAL A 67 0.38 10.17 -2.95
N ILE A 68 0.49 9.60 -1.74
CA ILE A 68 1.39 8.48 -1.48
C ILE A 68 0.99 7.27 -2.30
N VAL A 69 -0.29 6.92 -2.31
CA VAL A 69 -0.80 5.76 -3.07
C VAL A 69 -0.58 5.97 -4.57
N SER A 70 -0.81 7.18 -5.07
CA SER A 70 -0.56 7.51 -6.47
C SER A 70 0.93 7.28 -6.84
N ARG A 71 1.84 7.69 -5.97
CA ARG A 71 3.28 7.47 -6.19
C ARG A 71 3.66 6.00 -6.15
N ILE A 72 3.08 5.25 -5.22
CA ILE A 72 3.30 3.80 -5.15
C ILE A 72 2.84 3.16 -6.45
N ARG A 73 1.62 3.46 -6.90
CA ARG A 73 1.07 2.90 -8.14
C ARG A 73 1.94 3.22 -9.35
N ALA A 74 2.43 4.45 -9.42
CA ALA A 74 3.32 4.84 -10.53
C ALA A 74 4.60 4.01 -10.54
N LYS A 75 5.16 3.73 -9.37
CA LYS A 75 6.39 2.94 -9.23
C LYS A 75 6.16 1.44 -9.46
N LEU A 76 4.96 0.95 -9.14
CA LEU A 76 4.61 -0.45 -9.35
C LEU A 76 4.31 -0.77 -10.83
N GLY A 77 4.05 0.24 -11.66
CA GLY A 77 3.80 0.05 -13.07
C GLY A 77 2.59 -0.83 -13.35
N ASP A 78 2.78 -1.97 -14.00
CA ASP A 78 1.70 -2.90 -14.32
C ASP A 78 1.13 -3.62 -13.09
N GLN A 79 1.79 -3.50 -11.93
CA GLN A 79 1.28 -4.01 -10.67
C GLN A 79 0.50 -2.94 -9.87
N ALA A 80 0.19 -1.80 -10.47
CA ALA A 80 -0.51 -0.70 -9.79
C ALA A 80 -1.86 -1.12 -9.22
N ASP A 81 -2.56 -2.04 -9.88
CA ASP A 81 -3.88 -2.50 -9.48
C ASP A 81 -3.88 -3.36 -8.22
N VAL A 82 -2.71 -3.68 -7.68
CA VAL A 82 -2.61 -4.44 -6.43
C VAL A 82 -3.24 -3.67 -5.27
N ILE A 83 -3.24 -2.33 -5.34
CA ILE A 83 -3.91 -1.49 -4.35
C ILE A 83 -5.26 -1.06 -4.90
N ASP A 84 -6.32 -1.43 -4.19
CA ASP A 84 -7.68 -1.06 -4.54
C ASP A 84 -8.17 0.03 -3.61
N THR A 85 -8.77 1.08 -4.17
CA THR A 85 -9.38 2.15 -3.39
C THR A 85 -10.84 1.84 -3.15
N VAL A 86 -11.22 1.74 -1.89
CA VAL A 86 -12.63 1.63 -1.51
C VAL A 86 -13.09 3.05 -1.20
N THR A 87 -13.75 3.68 -2.17
CA THR A 87 -14.12 5.09 -2.11
C THR A 87 -14.87 5.42 -0.82
N ARG A 88 -14.43 6.48 -0.14
CA ARG A 88 -14.97 6.95 1.14
C ARG A 88 -14.66 6.07 2.35
N VAL A 89 -13.93 4.96 2.16
CA VAL A 89 -13.61 4.06 3.25
C VAL A 89 -12.11 3.98 3.49
N GLY A 90 -11.35 3.53 2.49
CA GLY A 90 -9.92 3.32 2.66
C GLY A 90 -9.31 2.57 1.49
N TYR A 91 -8.27 1.78 1.79
CA TYR A 91 -7.52 1.01 0.80
C TYR A 91 -7.46 -0.45 1.21
N ARG A 92 -7.27 -1.32 0.22
CA ARG A 92 -7.08 -2.76 0.45
C ARG A 92 -6.26 -3.36 -0.69
N LEU A 93 -5.74 -4.56 -0.46
CA LEU A 93 -5.25 -5.36 -1.57
C LEU A 93 -6.42 -5.76 -2.46
N ALA A 94 -6.21 -5.74 -3.76
CA ALA A 94 -7.27 -6.09 -4.72
C ALA A 94 -7.76 -7.53 -4.46
N PRO A 95 -9.08 -7.76 -4.44
CA PRO A 95 -9.65 -9.08 -4.10
C PRO A 95 -9.15 -10.22 -4.98
N SER A 96 -8.89 -9.95 -6.25
CA SER A 96 -8.39 -10.97 -7.19
C SER A 96 -7.01 -11.50 -6.79
N LEU A 97 -6.26 -10.77 -5.96
CA LEU A 97 -4.92 -11.14 -5.52
C LEU A 97 -4.93 -11.76 -4.12
N ALA A 98 -5.98 -11.50 -3.36
CA ALA A 98 -6.13 -12.04 -2.01
C ALA A 98 -6.72 -13.46 -2.01
N ALA A 99 -7.21 -13.90 -3.13
CA ALA A 99 -7.82 -15.23 -3.26
C ALA A 99 -6.77 -16.34 -3.33
#